data_b65a8c48bdae41c69e751520100287c0
#
_entry.id   b65a8c48bdae41c69e751520100287c0
#
_cell.length_a   1.000
_cell.length_b   1.000
_cell.length_c   1.000
_cell.angle_alpha   90.00
_cell.angle_beta   90.00
_cell.angle_gamma   90.00
#
_symmetry.space_group_name_H-M   'P 1'
#
loop_
_entity.id
_entity.type
_entity.pdbx_description
1 polymer ?
#
loop_
_entity_poly.entity_id
_entity_poly.type
_entity_poly.pdbx_seq_one_letter_code
_entity_poly.pdbx_strand_id
1 'polypeptide(L)'
;MALALDYEGFKHKIKAKIGLDLSHYKEQQMRRRIHQLMQRYKAADYDTFLRMLNDDGDILRHFTDYLTINTSQFFRDPAIYRALEMQLLPELLKGGKPLKVWSAGCSVGAEPYSLAMLLSEQDPACSWRVLATDFDVNILAKAKEGKYPDNLLTHVPERFRKRYFNERDGLFFLDSQIKNRVQFRRQNLLTDRYETGCNLILCRNVFIYFTVETQENLIDRFTQGLQAGGFFIIGCSEMITNPARFGLQKVKPAIYRKIK
;
A
#
# COMPACT_ATOMS: atom_id res chain seq x y z
N MET A 1 -11.67 -27.97 -32.18
CA MET A 1 -10.50 -27.22 -31.65
C MET A 1 -11.01 -26.28 -30.59
N ALA A 2 -10.51 -26.36 -29.36
CA ALA A 2 -10.81 -25.34 -28.33
C ALA A 2 -10.22 -24.01 -28.81
N LEU A 3 -11.02 -22.94 -28.74
CA LEU A 3 -10.51 -21.60 -29.02
C LEU A 3 -9.37 -21.30 -28.06
N ALA A 4 -8.25 -20.77 -28.57
CA ALA A 4 -7.13 -20.34 -27.73
C ALA A 4 -7.62 -19.30 -26.71
N LEU A 5 -7.12 -19.40 -25.49
CA LEU A 5 -7.48 -18.47 -24.39
C LEU A 5 -7.01 -17.04 -24.76
N ASP A 6 -7.97 -16.14 -24.88
CA ASP A 6 -7.68 -14.72 -25.07
C ASP A 6 -7.37 -14.01 -23.73
N TYR A 7 -7.08 -12.72 -23.80
CA TYR A 7 -6.78 -11.93 -22.60
C TYR A 7 -7.94 -11.84 -21.62
N GLU A 8 -9.19 -11.76 -22.14
CA GLU A 8 -10.40 -11.71 -21.30
C GLU A 8 -10.58 -13.01 -20.54
N GLY A 9 -10.48 -14.14 -21.23
CA GLY A 9 -10.53 -15.45 -20.60
C GLY A 9 -9.42 -15.66 -19.57
N PHE A 10 -8.20 -15.17 -19.85
CA PHE A 10 -7.10 -15.20 -18.91
C PHE A 10 -7.43 -14.38 -17.64
N LYS A 11 -7.95 -13.16 -17.76
CA LYS A 11 -8.38 -12.33 -16.61
C LYS A 11 -9.38 -13.08 -15.72
N HIS A 12 -10.39 -13.72 -16.32
CA HIS A 12 -11.36 -14.52 -15.57
C HIS A 12 -10.72 -15.68 -14.79
N LYS A 13 -9.78 -16.39 -15.41
CA LYS A 13 -9.07 -17.50 -14.75
C LYS A 13 -8.20 -16.99 -13.59
N ILE A 14 -7.50 -15.87 -13.78
CA ILE A 14 -6.68 -15.25 -12.71
C ILE A 14 -7.57 -14.78 -11.55
N LYS A 15 -8.70 -14.12 -11.83
CA LYS A 15 -9.66 -13.72 -10.80
C LYS A 15 -10.14 -14.91 -9.98
N ALA A 16 -10.50 -16.02 -10.63
CA ALA A 16 -10.92 -17.24 -9.95
C ALA A 16 -9.79 -17.86 -9.12
N LYS A 17 -8.53 -17.81 -9.60
CA LYS A 17 -7.39 -18.47 -8.97
C LYS A 17 -6.85 -17.72 -7.75
N ILE A 18 -6.64 -16.41 -7.85
CA ILE A 18 -5.99 -15.61 -6.80
C ILE A 18 -6.88 -14.50 -6.24
N GLY A 19 -8.09 -14.30 -6.77
CA GLY A 19 -9.02 -13.24 -6.32
C GLY A 19 -8.64 -11.83 -6.81
N LEU A 20 -7.69 -11.71 -7.75
CA LEU A 20 -7.28 -10.43 -8.33
C LEU A 20 -8.08 -10.16 -9.61
N ASP A 21 -8.97 -9.17 -9.56
CA ASP A 21 -9.78 -8.76 -10.70
C ASP A 21 -9.04 -7.72 -11.54
N LEU A 22 -8.46 -8.16 -12.66
CA LEU A 22 -7.67 -7.30 -13.53
C LEU A 22 -8.50 -6.30 -14.33
N SER A 23 -9.84 -6.40 -14.36
CA SER A 23 -10.72 -5.46 -15.05
C SER A 23 -10.71 -4.05 -14.40
N HIS A 24 -10.34 -3.96 -13.15
CA HIS A 24 -10.20 -2.71 -12.41
C HIS A 24 -8.91 -1.95 -12.69
N TYR A 25 -7.97 -2.57 -13.42
CA TYR A 25 -6.65 -2.01 -13.70
C TYR A 25 -6.57 -1.44 -15.11
N LYS A 26 -5.65 -0.50 -15.32
CA LYS A 26 -5.34 0.03 -16.67
C LYS A 26 -4.85 -1.10 -17.58
N GLU A 27 -5.67 -1.48 -18.53
CA GLU A 27 -5.46 -2.69 -19.35
C GLU A 27 -4.09 -2.73 -20.01
N GLN A 28 -3.69 -1.65 -20.69
CA GLN A 28 -2.41 -1.61 -21.42
C GLN A 28 -1.21 -1.87 -20.49
N GLN A 29 -1.25 -1.34 -19.25
CA GLN A 29 -0.18 -1.54 -18.28
C GLN A 29 -0.13 -2.99 -17.81
N MET A 30 -1.29 -3.57 -17.43
CA MET A 30 -1.36 -4.94 -16.95
C MET A 30 -1.00 -5.93 -18.04
N ARG A 31 -1.54 -5.75 -19.24
CA ARG A 31 -1.24 -6.60 -20.40
C ARG A 31 0.25 -6.63 -20.72
N ARG A 32 0.90 -5.45 -20.75
CA ARG A 32 2.36 -5.36 -20.94
C ARG A 32 3.14 -6.12 -19.87
N ARG A 33 2.74 -5.98 -18.60
CA ARG A 33 3.41 -6.68 -17.49
C ARG A 33 3.24 -8.19 -17.60
N ILE A 34 2.04 -8.66 -17.89
CA ILE A 34 1.77 -10.09 -18.09
C ILE A 34 2.61 -10.64 -19.24
N HIS A 35 2.66 -9.94 -20.39
CA HIS A 35 3.49 -10.35 -21.52
C HIS A 35 4.97 -10.40 -21.18
N GLN A 36 5.50 -9.46 -20.37
CA GLN A 36 6.89 -9.52 -19.90
C GLN A 36 7.18 -10.78 -19.08
N LEU A 37 6.24 -11.20 -18.22
CA LEU A 37 6.36 -12.46 -17.49
C LEU A 37 6.26 -13.68 -18.42
N MET A 38 5.32 -13.68 -19.35
CA MET A 38 5.18 -14.74 -20.35
C MET A 38 6.50 -14.93 -21.14
N GLN A 39 7.11 -13.82 -21.58
CA GLN A 39 8.42 -13.87 -22.25
C GLN A 39 9.52 -14.44 -21.34
N ARG A 40 9.57 -13.99 -20.08
CA ARG A 40 10.55 -14.48 -19.09
C ARG A 40 10.45 -15.99 -18.86
N TYR A 41 9.22 -16.50 -18.79
CA TYR A 41 8.94 -17.93 -18.62
C TYR A 41 8.81 -18.70 -19.94
N LYS A 42 9.06 -18.04 -21.09
CA LYS A 42 8.97 -18.64 -22.44
C LYS A 42 7.59 -19.26 -22.71
N ALA A 43 6.52 -18.69 -22.15
CA ALA A 43 5.15 -19.09 -22.44
C ALA A 43 4.70 -18.48 -23.77
N ALA A 44 4.32 -19.33 -24.73
CA ALA A 44 3.94 -18.89 -26.07
C ALA A 44 2.56 -18.18 -26.11
N ASP A 45 1.67 -18.56 -25.23
CA ASP A 45 0.29 -18.09 -25.16
C ASP A 45 -0.24 -18.10 -23.71
N TYR A 46 -1.45 -17.55 -23.53
CA TYR A 46 -2.10 -17.48 -22.21
C TYR A 46 -2.46 -18.85 -21.64
N ASP A 47 -2.78 -19.85 -22.49
CA ASP A 47 -3.08 -21.21 -22.03
C ASP A 47 -1.84 -21.87 -21.42
N THR A 48 -0.71 -21.75 -22.10
CA THR A 48 0.58 -22.27 -21.62
C THR A 48 0.98 -21.58 -20.33
N PHE A 49 0.85 -20.25 -20.28
CA PHE A 49 1.19 -19.49 -19.07
C PHE A 49 0.28 -19.84 -17.88
N LEU A 50 -1.02 -19.99 -18.12
CA LEU A 50 -1.97 -20.39 -17.08
C LEU A 50 -1.67 -21.80 -16.53
N ARG A 51 -1.26 -22.74 -17.38
CA ARG A 51 -0.79 -24.08 -16.94
C ARG A 51 0.42 -23.94 -16.02
N MET A 52 1.45 -23.18 -16.42
CA MET A 52 2.62 -22.93 -15.57
C MET A 52 2.22 -22.32 -14.21
N LEU A 53 1.29 -21.36 -14.19
CA LEU A 53 0.77 -20.78 -12.95
C LEU A 53 -0.04 -21.78 -12.10
N ASN A 54 -0.59 -22.84 -12.72
CA ASN A 54 -1.31 -23.89 -12.00
C ASN A 54 -0.38 -24.93 -11.40
N ASP A 55 0.67 -25.28 -12.14
CA ASP A 55 1.53 -26.42 -11.85
C ASP A 55 2.72 -26.03 -10.94
N ASP A 56 3.09 -24.74 -10.92
CA ASP A 56 4.23 -24.24 -10.15
C ASP A 56 3.84 -23.07 -9.22
N GLY A 57 3.88 -23.33 -7.93
CA GLY A 57 3.56 -22.34 -6.90
C GLY A 57 4.57 -21.19 -6.82
N ASP A 58 5.82 -21.37 -7.24
CA ASP A 58 6.84 -20.32 -7.25
C ASP A 58 6.61 -19.36 -8.42
N ILE A 59 6.22 -19.90 -9.58
CA ILE A 59 5.80 -19.06 -10.74
C ILE A 59 4.55 -18.24 -10.35
N LEU A 60 3.57 -18.86 -9.71
CA LEU A 60 2.36 -18.16 -9.26
C LEU A 60 2.69 -17.05 -8.23
N ARG A 61 3.59 -17.34 -7.29
CA ARG A 61 4.05 -16.36 -6.31
C ARG A 61 4.75 -15.19 -6.99
N HIS A 62 5.70 -15.47 -7.87
CA HIS A 62 6.39 -14.44 -8.63
C HIS A 62 5.44 -13.63 -9.53
N PHE A 63 4.44 -14.27 -10.13
CA PHE A 63 3.39 -13.58 -10.88
C PHE A 63 2.61 -12.60 -10.00
N THR A 64 2.17 -13.02 -8.82
CA THR A 64 1.45 -12.18 -7.88
C THR A 64 2.31 -11.02 -7.43
N ASP A 65 3.52 -11.27 -6.93
CA ASP A 65 4.49 -10.24 -6.49
C ASP A 65 4.80 -9.23 -7.60
N TYR A 66 4.90 -9.70 -8.86
CA TYR A 66 5.18 -8.84 -10.00
C TYR A 66 3.99 -7.95 -10.36
N LEU A 67 2.76 -8.44 -10.31
CA LEU A 67 1.56 -7.67 -10.61
C LEU A 67 1.24 -6.63 -9.53
N THR A 68 1.47 -6.95 -8.26
CA THR A 68 1.19 -6.07 -7.12
C THR A 68 2.21 -4.93 -6.95
N ILE A 69 3.32 -4.94 -7.70
CA ILE A 69 4.33 -3.87 -7.76
C ILE A 69 4.79 -3.42 -6.37
N ASN A 70 5.46 -4.31 -5.68
CA ASN A 70 5.87 -4.14 -4.28
C ASN A 70 7.10 -3.22 -4.10
N THR A 71 7.09 -2.00 -4.67
CA THR A 71 8.14 -1.01 -4.47
C THR A 71 7.75 -0.02 -3.38
N SER A 72 8.52 0.00 -2.30
CA SER A 72 8.31 0.92 -1.18
C SER A 72 9.65 1.34 -0.59
N GLN A 73 9.70 2.50 0.05
CA GLN A 73 10.87 3.02 0.78
C GLN A 73 10.38 3.66 2.08
N PHE A 74 11.21 3.58 3.11
CA PHE A 74 10.97 4.34 4.34
C PHE A 74 11.01 5.84 4.05
N PHE A 75 10.09 6.59 4.64
CA PHE A 75 10.00 8.06 4.48
C PHE A 75 9.95 8.52 3.02
N ARG A 76 9.41 7.69 2.12
CA ARG A 76 9.24 8.01 0.70
C ARG A 76 8.49 9.33 0.54
N ASP A 77 9.01 10.24 -0.33
CA ASP A 77 8.55 11.61 -0.47
C ASP A 77 8.70 12.41 0.84
N PRO A 78 9.93 12.79 1.24
CA PRO A 78 10.22 13.40 2.56
C PRO A 78 9.37 14.62 2.91
N ALA A 79 8.85 15.34 1.92
CA ALA A 79 7.95 16.48 2.12
C ALA A 79 6.62 16.08 2.79
N ILE A 80 6.08 14.89 2.45
CA ILE A 80 4.88 14.33 3.08
C ILE A 80 5.15 14.03 4.56
N TYR A 81 6.28 13.37 4.86
CA TYR A 81 6.63 13.02 6.24
C TYR A 81 6.95 14.25 7.09
N ARG A 82 7.55 15.30 6.51
CA ARG A 82 7.70 16.60 7.20
C ARG A 82 6.34 17.23 7.50
N ALA A 83 5.39 17.20 6.56
CA ALA A 83 4.04 17.70 6.81
C ALA A 83 3.33 16.89 7.90
N LEU A 84 3.45 15.56 7.88
CA LEU A 84 2.95 14.67 8.94
C LEU A 84 3.55 15.06 10.29
N GLU A 85 4.86 15.15 10.40
CA GLU A 85 5.58 15.41 11.65
C GLU A 85 5.25 16.79 12.23
N MET A 86 5.29 17.85 11.39
CA MET A 86 5.23 19.24 11.87
C MET A 86 3.83 19.78 11.99
N GLN A 87 2.83 19.18 11.32
CA GLN A 87 1.51 19.78 11.20
C GLN A 87 0.38 18.78 11.47
N LEU A 88 0.29 17.67 10.72
CA LEU A 88 -0.88 16.81 10.73
C LEU A 88 -0.98 15.98 12.02
N LEU A 89 0.10 15.31 12.41
CA LEU A 89 0.11 14.51 13.63
C LEU A 89 -0.07 15.35 14.89
N PRO A 90 0.63 16.51 15.08
CA PRO A 90 0.36 17.40 16.20
C PRO A 90 -1.10 17.88 16.26
N GLU A 91 -1.73 18.16 15.10
CA GLU A 91 -3.15 18.54 15.06
C GLU A 91 -4.05 17.38 15.51
N LEU A 92 -3.83 16.18 14.99
CA LEU A 92 -4.62 15.00 15.32
C LEU A 92 -4.48 14.59 16.80
N LEU A 93 -3.28 14.75 17.37
CA LEU A 93 -2.99 14.40 18.77
C LEU A 93 -3.59 15.39 19.78
N LYS A 94 -3.83 16.65 19.40
CA LYS A 94 -4.47 17.64 20.30
C LYS A 94 -5.84 17.21 20.83
N GLY A 95 -6.53 16.32 20.13
CA GLY A 95 -7.83 15.81 20.55
C GLY A 95 -7.80 14.87 21.77
N GLY A 96 -6.65 14.45 22.24
CA GLY A 96 -6.46 13.54 23.38
C GLY A 96 -7.11 12.16 23.23
N LYS A 97 -7.62 11.83 22.04
CA LYS A 97 -8.25 10.54 21.72
C LYS A 97 -7.26 9.61 21.03
N PRO A 98 -7.39 8.30 21.22
CA PRO A 98 -6.56 7.34 20.52
C PRO A 98 -6.66 7.51 19.00
N LEU A 99 -5.50 7.62 18.32
CA LEU A 99 -5.45 7.73 16.87
C LEU A 99 -5.53 6.37 16.19
N LYS A 100 -6.41 6.26 15.20
CA LYS A 100 -6.50 5.15 14.28
C LYS A 100 -5.90 5.57 12.94
N VAL A 101 -4.76 4.98 12.61
CA VAL A 101 -4.01 5.25 11.38
C VAL A 101 -4.05 4.01 10.49
N TRP A 102 -4.30 4.19 9.20
CA TRP A 102 -4.35 3.11 8.24
C TRP A 102 -3.43 3.38 7.04
N SER A 103 -2.48 2.47 6.78
CA SER A 103 -1.64 2.43 5.59
C SER A 103 -2.18 1.32 4.68
N ALA A 104 -2.77 1.67 3.55
CA ALA A 104 -3.41 0.78 2.59
C ALA A 104 -2.51 0.58 1.36
N GLY A 105 -2.23 -0.68 0.99
CA GLY A 105 -1.21 -1.02 0.00
C GLY A 105 0.19 -0.84 0.59
N CYS A 106 0.43 -1.42 1.78
CA CYS A 106 1.61 -1.14 2.60
C CYS A 106 2.89 -1.82 2.12
N SER A 107 2.81 -2.76 1.18
CA SER A 107 3.95 -3.49 0.63
C SER A 107 4.85 -4.09 1.74
N VAL A 108 6.17 -3.90 1.67
CA VAL A 108 7.16 -4.38 2.66
C VAL A 108 7.08 -3.71 4.03
N GLY A 109 6.06 -2.88 4.29
CA GLY A 109 5.86 -2.25 5.59
C GLY A 109 6.65 -0.96 5.82
N ALA A 110 7.42 -0.48 4.86
CA ALA A 110 8.23 0.73 5.03
C ALA A 110 7.38 1.97 5.39
N GLU A 111 6.20 2.15 4.78
CA GLU A 111 5.30 3.27 5.08
C GLU A 111 4.69 3.17 6.49
N PRO A 112 4.00 2.10 6.90
CA PRO A 112 3.40 2.03 8.24
C PRO A 112 4.45 2.07 9.35
N TYR A 113 5.64 1.54 9.15
CA TYR A 113 6.72 1.66 10.12
C TYR A 113 7.28 3.09 10.21
N SER A 114 7.37 3.81 9.09
CA SER A 114 7.72 5.24 9.13
C SER A 114 6.71 6.06 9.93
N LEU A 115 5.42 5.76 9.79
CA LEU A 115 4.36 6.37 10.60
C LEU A 115 4.50 6.00 12.07
N ALA A 116 4.75 4.73 12.39
CA ALA A 116 4.92 4.26 13.76
C ALA A 116 6.13 4.93 14.44
N MET A 117 7.25 5.14 13.72
CA MET A 117 8.39 5.88 14.25
C MET A 117 8.05 7.34 14.56
N LEU A 118 7.36 8.06 13.65
CA LEU A 118 6.92 9.44 13.90
C LEU A 118 5.98 9.54 15.09
N LEU A 119 5.00 8.65 15.17
CA LEU A 119 4.03 8.63 16.27
C LEU A 119 4.69 8.30 17.60
N SER A 120 5.68 7.40 17.63
CA SER A 120 6.43 7.07 18.85
C SER A 120 7.22 8.25 19.41
N GLU A 121 7.70 9.16 18.54
CA GLU A 121 8.38 10.38 18.98
C GLU A 121 7.41 11.44 19.51
N GLN A 122 6.21 11.54 18.90
CA GLN A 122 5.26 12.60 19.22
C GLN A 122 4.27 12.24 20.35
N ASP A 123 3.96 10.97 20.50
CA ASP A 123 3.10 10.44 21.54
C ASP A 123 3.71 9.18 22.18
N PRO A 124 4.69 9.33 23.07
CA PRO A 124 5.31 8.21 23.79
C PRO A 124 4.30 7.41 24.66
N ALA A 125 3.20 8.03 25.07
CA ALA A 125 2.13 7.36 25.79
C ALA A 125 1.37 6.34 24.94
N CYS A 126 1.57 6.40 23.63
CA CYS A 126 1.13 5.40 22.69
C CYS A 126 -0.39 5.19 22.62
N SER A 127 -1.14 6.26 22.61
CA SER A 127 -2.58 6.25 22.38
C SER A 127 -2.93 6.18 20.87
N TRP A 128 -2.19 5.34 20.11
CA TRP A 128 -2.37 5.20 18.66
C TRP A 128 -2.17 3.75 18.20
N ARG A 129 -2.75 3.43 17.07
CA ARG A 129 -2.57 2.16 16.37
C ARG A 129 -2.40 2.39 14.88
N VAL A 130 -1.45 1.68 14.28
CA VAL A 130 -1.25 1.65 12.82
C VAL A 130 -1.73 0.31 12.29
N LEU A 131 -2.78 0.33 11.49
CA LEU A 131 -3.18 -0.80 10.66
C LEU A 131 -2.46 -0.70 9.31
N ALA A 132 -1.84 -1.77 8.87
CA ALA A 132 -1.16 -1.90 7.59
C ALA A 132 -1.81 -3.02 6.80
N THR A 133 -2.28 -2.72 5.59
CA THR A 133 -2.96 -3.73 4.77
C THR A 133 -2.36 -3.81 3.38
N ASP A 134 -2.29 -5.03 2.85
CA ASP A 134 -1.91 -5.31 1.47
C ASP A 134 -2.68 -6.53 0.95
N PHE A 135 -2.78 -6.66 -0.35
CA PHE A 135 -3.38 -7.82 -0.99
C PHE A 135 -2.45 -9.05 -0.91
N ASP A 136 -1.15 -8.82 -1.01
CA ASP A 136 -0.12 -9.84 -1.12
C ASP A 136 0.30 -10.35 0.26
N VAL A 137 -0.03 -11.61 0.56
CA VAL A 137 0.31 -12.24 1.85
C VAL A 137 1.82 -12.47 2.02
N ASN A 138 2.55 -12.67 0.92
CA ASN A 138 3.98 -12.91 0.98
C ASN A 138 4.72 -11.61 1.33
N ILE A 139 4.27 -10.48 0.77
CA ILE A 139 4.85 -9.18 1.10
C ILE A 139 4.56 -8.79 2.54
N LEU A 140 3.36 -9.12 3.04
CA LEU A 140 3.02 -8.93 4.45
C LEU A 140 3.88 -9.77 5.40
N ALA A 141 4.25 -10.99 5.00
CA ALA A 141 5.19 -11.81 5.76
C ALA A 141 6.57 -11.14 5.85
N LYS A 142 7.11 -10.67 4.71
CA LYS A 142 8.37 -9.89 4.67
C LYS A 142 8.29 -8.62 5.52
N ALA A 143 7.15 -7.90 5.46
CA ALA A 143 6.95 -6.71 6.29
C ALA A 143 7.03 -7.04 7.80
N LYS A 144 6.42 -8.14 8.24
CA LYS A 144 6.46 -8.59 9.64
C LYS A 144 7.86 -8.99 10.11
N GLU A 145 8.70 -9.51 9.23
CA GLU A 145 10.11 -9.79 9.56
C GLU A 145 10.84 -8.53 10.00
N GLY A 146 10.56 -7.40 9.34
CA GLY A 146 11.19 -6.12 9.66
C GLY A 146 12.68 -6.12 9.33
N LYS A 147 13.07 -6.76 8.22
CA LYS A 147 14.45 -6.90 7.76
C LYS A 147 14.61 -6.24 6.38
N TYR A 148 15.53 -5.32 6.26
CA TYR A 148 15.63 -4.44 5.11
C TYR A 148 17.06 -4.26 4.60
N PRO A 149 17.29 -4.22 3.28
CA PRO A 149 18.55 -3.77 2.71
C PRO A 149 18.65 -2.23 2.81
N ASP A 150 19.88 -1.71 2.77
CA ASP A 150 20.19 -0.29 2.95
C ASP A 150 19.44 0.65 1.98
N ASN A 151 19.26 0.22 0.75
CA ASN A 151 18.59 1.03 -0.29
C ASN A 151 17.12 1.37 0.02
N LEU A 152 16.47 0.64 0.92
CA LEU A 152 15.13 0.99 1.40
C LEU A 152 15.15 2.08 2.48
N LEU A 153 16.29 2.30 3.14
CA LEU A 153 16.48 3.24 4.22
C LEU A 153 17.02 4.61 3.78
N THR A 154 17.19 4.84 2.48
CA THR A 154 17.83 6.05 1.91
C THR A 154 17.22 7.37 2.44
N HIS A 155 15.94 7.39 2.72
CA HIS A 155 15.23 8.59 3.22
C HIS A 155 14.95 8.57 4.72
N VAL A 156 15.45 7.56 5.44
CA VAL A 156 15.31 7.50 6.90
C VAL A 156 16.17 8.57 7.55
N PRO A 157 15.59 9.52 8.31
CA PRO A 157 16.38 10.48 9.06
C PRO A 157 17.35 9.77 10.02
N GLU A 158 18.56 10.28 10.14
CA GLU A 158 19.65 9.65 10.90
C GLU A 158 19.25 9.34 12.36
N ARG A 159 18.46 10.21 12.99
CA ARG A 159 17.91 9.98 14.34
C ARG A 159 17.05 8.72 14.44
N PHE A 160 16.21 8.45 13.43
CA PHE A 160 15.39 7.25 13.39
C PHE A 160 16.22 6.02 13.03
N ARG A 161 17.18 6.16 12.13
CA ARG A 161 18.07 5.08 11.73
C ARG A 161 18.85 4.56 12.95
N LYS A 162 19.48 5.46 13.71
CA LYS A 162 20.22 5.09 14.93
C LYS A 162 19.33 4.53 16.04
N ARG A 163 18.11 5.05 16.16
CA ARG A 163 17.24 4.68 17.27
C ARG A 163 16.48 3.37 17.03
N TYR A 164 16.06 3.11 15.80
CA TYR A 164 15.09 2.05 15.50
C TYR A 164 15.63 0.94 14.60
N PHE A 165 16.87 1.02 14.14
CA PHE A 165 17.44 -0.03 13.29
C PHE A 165 18.78 -0.53 13.87
N ASN A 166 18.94 -1.86 13.82
CA ASN A 166 20.19 -2.54 14.14
C ASN A 166 20.76 -3.15 12.86
N GLU A 167 21.99 -2.80 12.50
CA GLU A 167 22.67 -3.37 11.34
C GLU A 167 23.35 -4.69 11.70
N ARG A 168 23.15 -5.72 10.87
CA ARG A 168 23.83 -7.02 10.96
C ARG A 168 23.98 -7.57 9.55
N ASP A 169 25.19 -7.97 9.16
CA ASP A 169 25.49 -8.59 7.86
C ASP A 169 24.97 -7.80 6.65
N GLY A 170 25.08 -6.47 6.68
CA GLY A 170 24.62 -5.57 5.62
C GLY A 170 23.11 -5.43 5.52
N LEU A 171 22.35 -5.91 6.50
CA LEU A 171 20.91 -5.79 6.61
C LEU A 171 20.50 -5.03 7.86
N PHE A 172 19.43 -4.28 7.76
CA PHE A 172 18.87 -3.47 8.85
C PHE A 172 17.63 -4.15 9.43
N PHE A 173 17.68 -4.40 10.73
CA PHE A 173 16.59 -5.02 11.48
C PHE A 173 15.87 -3.93 12.28
N LEU A 174 14.59 -3.79 12.02
CA LEU A 174 13.74 -2.84 12.72
C LEU A 174 13.49 -3.30 14.17
N ASP A 175 13.54 -2.35 15.09
CA ASP A 175 13.30 -2.59 16.52
C ASP A 175 11.91 -3.19 16.77
N SER A 176 11.86 -4.14 17.68
CA SER A 176 10.63 -4.85 18.06
C SER A 176 9.56 -3.94 18.63
N GLN A 177 9.95 -2.86 19.34
CA GLN A 177 8.99 -1.89 19.88
C GLN A 177 8.18 -1.22 18.77
N ILE A 178 8.81 -0.87 17.65
CA ILE A 178 8.12 -0.32 16.48
C ILE A 178 7.29 -1.39 15.76
N LYS A 179 7.85 -2.60 15.57
CA LYS A 179 7.14 -3.71 14.92
C LYS A 179 5.83 -4.04 15.62
N ASN A 180 5.83 -4.08 16.94
CA ASN A 180 4.65 -4.43 17.75
C ASN A 180 3.54 -3.37 17.72
N ARG A 181 3.80 -2.19 17.18
CA ARG A 181 2.83 -1.09 17.03
C ARG A 181 2.07 -1.13 15.71
N VAL A 182 2.47 -1.99 14.79
CA VAL A 182 1.85 -2.11 13.47
C VAL A 182 1.15 -3.45 13.34
N GLN A 183 -0.14 -3.40 13.07
CA GLN A 183 -0.94 -4.59 12.82
C GLN A 183 -1.05 -4.83 11.30
N PHE A 184 -0.51 -5.94 10.82
CA PHE A 184 -0.61 -6.33 9.41
C PHE A 184 -1.79 -7.25 9.16
N ARG A 185 -2.57 -6.93 8.09
CA ARG A 185 -3.73 -7.72 7.67
C ARG A 185 -3.82 -7.79 6.14
N ARG A 186 -4.12 -8.97 5.60
CA ARG A 186 -4.47 -9.09 4.18
C ARG A 186 -5.77 -8.34 3.90
N GLN A 187 -5.79 -7.58 2.80
CA GLN A 187 -6.99 -6.87 2.35
C GLN A 187 -6.96 -6.65 0.85
N ASN A 188 -8.05 -7.00 0.17
CA ASN A 188 -8.32 -6.60 -1.19
C ASN A 188 -9.10 -5.28 -1.18
N LEU A 189 -8.48 -4.19 -1.63
CA LEU A 189 -9.12 -2.88 -1.68
C LEU A 189 -10.35 -2.83 -2.57
N LEU A 190 -10.47 -3.74 -3.55
CA LEU A 190 -11.61 -3.78 -4.46
C LEU A 190 -12.86 -4.40 -3.83
N THR A 191 -12.69 -5.41 -2.99
CA THR A 191 -13.81 -6.26 -2.52
C THR A 191 -14.03 -6.23 -1.01
N ASP A 192 -12.97 -6.12 -0.21
CA ASP A 192 -13.07 -6.29 1.23
C ASP A 192 -13.62 -5.04 1.92
N ARG A 193 -14.20 -5.23 3.09
CA ARG A 193 -14.73 -4.14 3.92
C ARG A 193 -13.60 -3.22 4.40
N TYR A 194 -13.81 -1.90 4.31
CA TYR A 194 -12.84 -0.90 4.77
C TYR A 194 -12.94 -0.66 6.26
N GLU A 195 -11.82 -0.19 6.82
CA GLU A 195 -11.79 0.34 8.17
C GLU A 195 -12.60 1.63 8.26
N THR A 196 -13.21 1.84 9.42
CA THR A 196 -13.99 3.06 9.71
C THR A 196 -13.42 3.80 10.90
N GLY A 197 -13.73 5.08 11.00
CA GLY A 197 -13.30 5.90 12.11
C GLY A 197 -11.78 6.18 12.12
N CYS A 198 -11.13 6.16 10.96
CA CYS A 198 -9.72 6.49 10.85
C CYS A 198 -9.49 8.00 10.96
N ASN A 199 -8.46 8.40 11.72
CA ASN A 199 -8.00 9.77 11.80
C ASN A 199 -7.06 10.12 10.63
N LEU A 200 -6.32 9.12 10.14
CA LEU A 200 -5.37 9.26 9.06
C LEU A 200 -5.38 7.99 8.19
N ILE A 201 -5.53 8.17 6.88
CA ILE A 201 -5.40 7.09 5.89
C ILE A 201 -4.33 7.48 4.89
N LEU A 202 -3.39 6.57 4.64
CA LEU A 202 -2.45 6.65 3.53
C LEU A 202 -2.77 5.54 2.53
N CYS A 203 -2.94 5.90 1.26
CA CYS A 203 -2.98 4.97 0.14
C CYS A 203 -2.16 5.59 -0.98
N ARG A 204 -0.87 5.30 -1.02
CA ARG A 204 0.09 6.01 -1.87
C ARG A 204 0.70 5.12 -2.93
N ASN A 205 0.78 5.64 -4.14
CA ASN A 205 1.35 4.94 -5.30
C ASN A 205 0.61 3.64 -5.67
N VAL A 206 -0.68 3.61 -5.42
CA VAL A 206 -1.59 2.49 -5.68
C VAL A 206 -2.61 2.86 -6.76
N PHE A 207 -3.13 4.08 -6.75
CA PHE A 207 -4.14 4.57 -7.70
C PHE A 207 -3.64 4.62 -9.13
N ILE A 208 -2.35 4.82 -9.34
CA ILE A 208 -1.72 4.92 -10.67
C ILE A 208 -2.00 3.69 -11.56
N TYR A 209 -2.33 2.55 -10.97
CA TYR A 209 -2.59 1.29 -11.67
C TYR A 209 -4.06 1.08 -12.02
N PHE A 210 -4.98 1.74 -11.34
CA PHE A 210 -6.42 1.55 -11.48
C PHE A 210 -7.03 2.41 -12.59
N THR A 211 -8.14 1.96 -13.15
CA THR A 211 -9.00 2.76 -14.03
C THR A 211 -9.56 3.96 -13.26
N VAL A 212 -9.96 5.02 -13.98
CA VAL A 212 -10.53 6.23 -13.36
C VAL A 212 -11.77 5.89 -12.52
N GLU A 213 -12.67 5.06 -13.03
CA GLU A 213 -13.86 4.61 -12.33
C GLU A 213 -13.50 3.88 -11.02
N THR A 214 -12.54 2.98 -11.08
CA THR A 214 -12.06 2.27 -9.88
C THR A 214 -11.42 3.23 -8.88
N GLN A 215 -10.63 4.20 -9.33
CA GLN A 215 -10.05 5.24 -8.46
C GLN A 215 -11.15 6.02 -7.72
N GLU A 216 -12.20 6.47 -8.41
CA GLU A 216 -13.32 7.20 -7.79
C GLU A 216 -14.02 6.34 -6.73
N ASN A 217 -14.30 5.08 -7.03
CA ASN A 217 -14.90 4.15 -6.07
C ASN A 217 -14.02 3.95 -4.81
N LEU A 218 -12.71 3.79 -5.01
CA LEU A 218 -11.78 3.63 -3.87
C LEU A 218 -11.70 4.91 -3.03
N ILE A 219 -11.65 6.09 -3.67
CA ILE A 219 -11.63 7.39 -2.96
C ILE A 219 -12.88 7.55 -2.10
N ASP A 220 -14.06 7.25 -2.65
CA ASP A 220 -15.32 7.31 -1.89
C ASP A 220 -15.28 6.40 -0.66
N ARG A 221 -14.87 5.14 -0.83
CA ARG A 221 -14.73 4.17 0.27
C ARG A 221 -13.70 4.61 1.32
N PHE A 222 -12.55 5.17 0.91
CA PHE A 222 -11.56 5.71 1.85
C PHE A 222 -12.14 6.91 2.62
N THR A 223 -12.87 7.79 1.94
CA THR A 223 -13.49 8.96 2.58
C THR A 223 -14.55 8.54 3.59
N GLN A 224 -15.35 7.51 3.28
CA GLN A 224 -16.30 6.93 4.25
C GLN A 224 -15.57 6.34 5.47
N GLY A 225 -14.38 5.76 5.29
CA GLY A 225 -13.54 5.24 6.36
C GLY A 225 -12.95 6.30 7.30
N LEU A 226 -12.81 7.55 6.83
CA LEU A 226 -12.27 8.66 7.61
C LEU A 226 -13.28 9.25 8.58
N GLN A 227 -12.80 9.72 9.72
CA GLN A 227 -13.55 10.65 10.59
C GLN A 227 -13.60 12.07 9.96
N ALA A 228 -14.59 12.86 10.33
CA ALA A 228 -14.60 14.29 10.02
C ALA A 228 -13.33 14.95 10.58
N GLY A 229 -12.69 15.80 9.79
CA GLY A 229 -11.41 16.42 10.11
C GLY A 229 -10.19 15.52 9.92
N GLY A 230 -10.37 14.23 9.64
CA GLY A 230 -9.28 13.28 9.33
C GLY A 230 -8.59 13.56 8.00
N PHE A 231 -7.38 13.01 7.83
CA PHE A 231 -6.59 13.26 6.64
C PHE A 231 -6.49 12.01 5.75
N PHE A 232 -6.58 12.24 4.45
CA PHE A 232 -6.30 11.25 3.40
C PHE A 232 -5.08 11.67 2.60
N ILE A 233 -4.08 10.79 2.51
CA ILE A 233 -2.81 11.06 1.81
C ILE A 233 -2.65 10.03 0.69
N ILE A 234 -2.40 10.54 -0.52
CA ILE A 234 -2.11 9.76 -1.73
C ILE A 234 -0.66 9.94 -2.16
N GLY A 235 -0.21 9.26 -3.21
CA GLY A 235 1.14 9.45 -3.77
C GLY A 235 1.30 10.81 -4.44
N CYS A 236 2.54 11.34 -4.47
CA CYS A 236 2.81 12.66 -5.03
C CYS A 236 2.54 12.78 -6.54
N SER A 237 2.55 11.66 -7.26
CA SER A 237 2.19 11.59 -8.69
C SER A 237 0.70 11.32 -8.94
N GLU A 238 -0.09 11.21 -7.87
CA GLU A 238 -1.52 10.92 -7.91
C GLU A 238 -2.31 12.20 -7.61
N MET A 239 -3.53 12.28 -8.12
CA MET A 239 -4.38 13.45 -7.91
C MET A 239 -5.84 13.02 -7.82
N ILE A 240 -6.57 13.59 -6.86
CA ILE A 240 -8.04 13.49 -6.79
C ILE A 240 -8.62 14.65 -7.59
N THR A 241 -9.27 14.31 -8.69
CA THR A 241 -10.04 15.27 -9.47
C THR A 241 -11.34 15.60 -8.72
N ASN A 242 -11.63 16.89 -8.52
CA ASN A 242 -12.80 17.37 -7.80
C ASN A 242 -12.96 16.72 -6.39
N PRO A 243 -12.04 16.96 -5.46
CA PRO A 243 -12.08 16.35 -4.12
C PRO A 243 -13.36 16.73 -3.33
N ALA A 244 -13.96 17.89 -3.61
CA ALA A 244 -15.19 18.32 -2.96
C ALA A 244 -16.37 17.36 -3.18
N ARG A 245 -16.42 16.68 -4.34
CA ARG A 245 -17.41 15.62 -4.63
C ARG A 245 -17.39 14.49 -3.60
N PHE A 246 -16.23 14.22 -3.04
CA PHE A 246 -16.00 13.18 -2.02
C PHE A 246 -16.00 13.74 -0.58
N GLY A 247 -16.42 14.99 -0.36
CA GLY A 247 -16.34 15.62 0.95
C GLY A 247 -14.92 15.88 1.43
N LEU A 248 -13.96 15.98 0.49
CA LEU A 248 -12.55 16.23 0.76
C LEU A 248 -12.16 17.66 0.37
N GLN A 249 -11.30 18.28 1.15
CA GLN A 249 -10.61 19.53 0.85
C GLN A 249 -9.11 19.27 0.67
N LYS A 250 -8.54 19.75 -0.42
CA LYS A 250 -7.09 19.69 -0.62
C LYS A 250 -6.40 20.67 0.33
N VAL A 251 -5.52 20.17 1.18
CA VAL A 251 -4.75 20.97 2.14
C VAL A 251 -3.35 21.29 1.61
N LYS A 252 -2.71 20.30 0.99
CA LYS A 252 -1.39 20.37 0.36
C LYS A 252 -1.36 19.44 -0.85
N PRO A 253 -0.32 19.50 -1.70
CA PRO A 253 -0.10 18.43 -2.69
C PRO A 253 -0.20 17.05 -2.05
N ALA A 254 -1.01 16.16 -2.64
CA ALA A 254 -1.26 14.78 -2.18
C ALA A 254 -1.94 14.64 -0.80
N ILE A 255 -2.26 15.71 -0.08
CA ILE A 255 -2.88 15.70 1.25
C ILE A 255 -4.27 16.33 1.19
N TYR A 256 -5.26 15.57 1.64
CA TYR A 256 -6.67 15.96 1.67
C TYR A 256 -7.23 15.81 3.07
N ARG A 257 -8.17 16.66 3.43
CA ARG A 257 -8.89 16.63 4.71
C ARG A 257 -10.36 16.34 4.46
N LYS A 258 -10.96 15.44 5.24
CA LYS A 258 -12.40 15.24 5.23
C LYS A 258 -13.11 16.39 5.93
N ILE A 259 -14.08 17.02 5.25
CA ILE A 259 -14.78 18.20 5.77
C ILE A 259 -15.91 17.79 6.70
N LYS A 260 -16.67 16.76 6.35
CA LYS A 260 -17.85 16.26 7.10
C LYS A 260 -17.90 14.74 7.10
#